data_39f168c1a4ba5e179fb4679b00de39bb
#
_entry.id   39f168c1a4ba5e179fb4679b00de39bb
#
_cell.length_a   1.000
_cell.length_b   1.000
_cell.length_c   1.000
_cell.angle_alpha   90.00
_cell.angle_beta   90.00
_cell.angle_gamma   90.00
#
_symmetry.space_group_name_H-M   'P 1'
#
loop_
_entity.id
_entity.type
_entity.pdbx_description
1 polymer ?
#
loop_
_entity_poly.entity_id
_entity_poly.type
_entity_poly.pdbx_seq_one_letter_code
_entity_poly.pdbx_strand_id
1 'polypeptide(L)'
;MSQNTTTTVQELRLGTRNSKLALVQAEHVSKELTSAHPGVQFPWQTVVVRGDADKSSPFLKFAGPSDAAKNIWTEEMETKLCAGELDLLVHCLKDMPTRLPETCTLGAIVYREDPTDALVIKEGLRSQYTDLSQLPPGSVVGTSSTRRKALLRYRYPHLKVEECRGNLGTRLKKLDDPEGPFSAIILATAGMVRINLEDRITKRLPPSEFPYAVGQGALGIEIRKEDAQTKTMVRKIEDLVTRRICLAERSLLRTLQGGCSSPVAVHCTVEQAPTASSPAQLRLDAEVGTDEDAEALGATVAQQLLKNGGQALLEEIRLLQETIATDAK
;
A
#
# COMPACT_ATOMS: atom_id res chain seq x y z
N MET A 1 -25.46 27.00 -44.07
CA MET A 1 -24.18 27.09 -43.41
C MET A 1 -24.28 26.22 -42.13
N SER A 2 -23.86 24.97 -42.20
CA SER A 2 -23.82 24.06 -41.03
C SER A 2 -22.65 24.47 -40.18
N GLN A 3 -22.92 24.96 -38.98
CA GLN A 3 -21.91 25.13 -37.96
C GLN A 3 -21.49 23.75 -37.47
N ASN A 4 -20.29 23.30 -37.86
CA ASN A 4 -19.60 22.19 -37.24
C ASN A 4 -19.23 22.62 -35.82
N THR A 5 -20.10 22.32 -34.84
CA THR A 5 -19.74 22.35 -33.41
C THR A 5 -18.78 21.22 -33.17
N THR A 6 -17.49 21.50 -33.21
CA THR A 6 -16.45 20.62 -32.71
C THR A 6 -16.69 20.51 -31.22
N THR A 7 -17.38 19.46 -30.77
CA THR A 7 -17.54 19.14 -29.35
C THR A 7 -16.13 18.82 -28.83
N THR A 8 -15.53 19.77 -28.13
CA THR A 8 -14.25 19.53 -27.43
C THR A 8 -14.52 18.50 -26.36
N VAL A 9 -14.07 17.28 -26.57
CA VAL A 9 -14.16 16.22 -25.56
C VAL A 9 -13.31 16.66 -24.37
N GLN A 10 -13.95 16.75 -23.21
CA GLN A 10 -13.23 17.08 -21.98
C GLN A 10 -12.28 15.93 -21.66
N GLU A 11 -11.03 16.26 -21.35
CA GLU A 11 -9.98 15.28 -21.04
C GLU A 11 -9.36 15.61 -19.70
N LEU A 12 -9.15 14.57 -18.85
CA LEU A 12 -8.41 14.65 -17.61
C LEU A 12 -7.27 13.59 -17.63
N ARG A 13 -6.04 14.05 -17.52
CA ARG A 13 -4.82 13.25 -17.70
C ARG A 13 -4.43 12.59 -16.39
N LEU A 14 -4.40 11.24 -16.38
CA LEU A 14 -3.94 10.44 -15.26
C LEU A 14 -2.42 10.24 -15.31
N GLY A 15 -1.76 10.44 -14.19
CA GLY A 15 -0.36 10.06 -14.00
C GLY A 15 -0.23 8.75 -13.24
N THR A 16 0.69 7.89 -13.67
CA THR A 16 1.02 6.64 -12.97
C THR A 16 2.50 6.26 -13.19
N ARG A 17 3.00 5.35 -12.35
CA ARG A 17 4.36 4.81 -12.49
C ARG A 17 4.45 3.82 -13.66
N ASN A 18 5.68 3.62 -14.18
CA ASN A 18 5.92 2.68 -15.27
C ASN A 18 6.24 1.26 -14.75
N SER A 19 5.27 0.64 -14.05
CA SER A 19 5.36 -0.78 -13.69
C SER A 19 4.10 -1.53 -14.12
N LYS A 20 4.20 -2.83 -14.46
CA LYS A 20 3.05 -3.62 -14.91
C LYS A 20 1.83 -3.46 -13.99
N LEU A 21 2.04 -3.50 -12.67
CA LEU A 21 0.97 -3.34 -11.70
C LEU A 21 0.38 -1.93 -11.72
N ALA A 22 1.22 -0.89 -11.81
CA ALA A 22 0.74 0.50 -11.82
C ALA A 22 -0.07 0.80 -13.10
N LEU A 23 0.33 0.24 -14.25
CA LEU A 23 -0.41 0.38 -15.51
C LEU A 23 -1.81 -0.24 -15.41
N VAL A 24 -1.91 -1.46 -14.88
CA VAL A 24 -3.20 -2.13 -14.66
C VAL A 24 -4.09 -1.32 -13.71
N GLN A 25 -3.51 -0.72 -12.68
CA GLN A 25 -4.25 0.13 -11.73
C GLN A 25 -4.74 1.43 -12.37
N ALA A 26 -3.90 2.08 -13.18
CA ALA A 26 -4.30 3.28 -13.91
C ALA A 26 -5.40 2.99 -14.94
N GLU A 27 -5.28 1.88 -15.67
CA GLU A 27 -6.31 1.43 -16.61
C GLU A 27 -7.64 1.14 -15.91
N HIS A 28 -7.61 0.49 -14.75
CA HIS A 28 -8.79 0.24 -13.94
C HIS A 28 -9.49 1.54 -13.53
N VAL A 29 -8.75 2.49 -12.95
CA VAL A 29 -9.30 3.80 -12.54
C VAL A 29 -9.81 4.59 -13.74
N SER A 30 -9.08 4.60 -14.87
CA SER A 30 -9.51 5.26 -16.10
C SER A 30 -10.85 4.70 -16.61
N LYS A 31 -11.02 3.37 -16.62
CA LYS A 31 -12.28 2.71 -17.02
C LYS A 31 -13.44 3.07 -16.10
N GLU A 32 -13.24 3.06 -14.78
CA GLU A 32 -14.28 3.43 -13.83
C GLU A 32 -14.70 4.90 -13.98
N LEU A 33 -13.73 5.82 -14.12
CA LEU A 33 -14.00 7.24 -14.35
C LEU A 33 -14.74 7.48 -15.67
N THR A 34 -14.32 6.82 -16.74
CA THR A 34 -14.97 6.92 -18.06
C THR A 34 -16.42 6.42 -17.99
N SER A 35 -16.65 5.33 -17.26
CA SER A 35 -18.01 4.80 -17.04
C SER A 35 -18.88 5.75 -16.21
N ALA A 36 -18.30 6.40 -15.21
CA ALA A 36 -19.01 7.35 -14.33
C ALA A 36 -19.26 8.72 -14.99
N HIS A 37 -18.51 9.06 -16.05
CA HIS A 37 -18.55 10.36 -16.74
C HIS A 37 -18.62 10.20 -18.25
N PRO A 38 -19.80 9.84 -18.82
CA PRO A 38 -19.98 9.76 -20.26
C PRO A 38 -19.60 11.07 -20.95
N GLY A 39 -18.74 11.00 -22.00
CA GLY A 39 -18.27 12.17 -22.76
C GLY A 39 -16.98 12.81 -22.22
N VAL A 40 -16.41 12.28 -21.14
CA VAL A 40 -15.08 12.68 -20.64
C VAL A 40 -14.09 11.57 -20.90
N GLN A 41 -12.87 11.91 -21.33
CA GLN A 41 -11.79 10.97 -21.52
C GLN A 41 -10.79 11.06 -20.35
N PHE A 42 -10.26 9.92 -19.96
CA PHE A 42 -9.29 9.80 -18.88
C PHE A 42 -8.03 9.04 -19.36
N PRO A 43 -7.27 9.63 -20.32
CA PRO A 43 -6.02 9.01 -20.76
C PRO A 43 -5.02 9.00 -19.62
N TRP A 44 -4.19 7.96 -19.59
CA TRP A 44 -3.12 7.86 -18.61
C TRP A 44 -1.74 7.88 -19.29
N GLN A 45 -0.78 8.43 -18.56
CA GLN A 45 0.62 8.46 -18.97
C GLN A 45 1.54 8.06 -17.82
N THR A 46 2.68 7.50 -18.19
CA THR A 46 3.69 7.07 -17.22
C THR A 46 4.62 8.19 -16.85
N VAL A 47 4.99 8.24 -15.57
CA VAL A 47 6.05 9.10 -15.06
C VAL A 47 7.18 8.23 -14.53
N VAL A 48 8.40 8.55 -14.93
CA VAL A 48 9.60 7.91 -14.38
C VAL A 48 9.88 8.52 -13.02
N VAL A 49 9.93 7.67 -11.99
CA VAL A 49 10.21 8.07 -10.61
C VAL A 49 11.55 7.49 -10.14
N ARG A 50 12.25 8.19 -9.25
CA ARG A 50 13.58 7.76 -8.74
C ARG A 50 13.55 6.36 -8.15
N GLY A 51 12.49 6.01 -7.45
CA GLY A 51 12.33 4.69 -6.85
C GLY A 51 12.25 3.52 -7.84
N ASP A 52 11.86 3.76 -9.10
CA ASP A 52 11.89 2.76 -10.17
C ASP A 52 13.27 2.66 -10.85
N ALA A 53 14.07 3.74 -10.84
CA ALA A 53 15.39 3.79 -11.41
C ALA A 53 16.43 3.08 -10.54
N ASP A 54 16.39 3.23 -9.22
CA ASP A 54 17.31 2.59 -8.28
C ASP A 54 16.74 1.29 -7.71
N LYS A 55 17.10 0.17 -8.34
CA LYS A 55 16.73 -1.19 -7.92
C LYS A 55 17.77 -1.86 -6.99
N SER A 56 18.91 -1.21 -6.78
CA SER A 56 20.08 -1.78 -6.11
C SER A 56 20.29 -1.28 -4.68
N SER A 57 20.03 0.00 -4.41
CA SER A 57 20.25 0.58 -3.09
C SER A 57 19.28 0.01 -2.04
N PRO A 58 19.75 -0.32 -0.83
CA PRO A 58 18.88 -0.77 0.26
C PRO A 58 17.77 0.25 0.53
N PHE A 59 16.53 -0.23 0.78
CA PHE A 59 15.38 0.64 1.06
C PHE A 59 15.64 1.61 2.23
N LEU A 60 16.47 1.18 3.18
CA LEU A 60 16.93 1.96 4.35
C LEU A 60 17.78 3.19 3.97
N LYS A 61 18.45 3.20 2.81
CA LYS A 61 19.17 4.42 2.34
C LYS A 61 18.22 5.58 2.01
N PHE A 62 16.98 5.28 1.69
CA PHE A 62 15.93 6.27 1.43
C PHE A 62 15.04 6.52 2.66
N ALA A 63 15.21 5.72 3.71
CA ALA A 63 14.47 5.84 4.96
C ALA A 63 15.06 6.97 5.80
N GLY A 64 14.56 8.18 5.61
CA GLY A 64 14.63 9.22 6.63
C GLY A 64 13.64 8.90 7.79
N PRO A 65 13.69 9.65 8.90
CA PRO A 65 12.85 9.43 10.08
C PRO A 65 11.34 9.68 9.87
N SER A 66 10.90 9.91 8.63
CA SER A 66 9.51 10.22 8.28
C SER A 66 9.09 9.56 6.98
N ASP A 67 7.88 9.85 6.50
CA ASP A 67 7.32 9.48 5.18
C ASP A 67 8.22 9.85 3.96
N ALA A 68 9.33 10.57 4.19
CA ALA A 68 10.29 10.97 3.14
C ALA A 68 10.76 9.82 2.24
N ALA A 69 10.83 8.60 2.79
CA ALA A 69 11.17 7.41 1.99
C ALA A 69 10.10 7.07 0.93
N LYS A 70 8.87 7.58 1.06
CA LYS A 70 7.81 7.38 0.06
C LYS A 70 7.85 8.44 -1.03
N ASN A 71 8.40 9.62 -0.74
CA ASN A 71 8.47 10.73 -1.70
C ASN A 71 9.25 10.35 -2.96
N ILE A 72 10.23 9.44 -2.88
CA ILE A 72 10.95 8.90 -4.06
C ILE A 72 10.03 8.22 -5.08
N TRP A 73 8.79 7.89 -4.70
CA TRP A 73 7.78 7.27 -5.56
C TRP A 73 6.73 8.24 -6.04
N THR A 74 6.65 9.46 -5.48
CA THR A 74 5.56 10.41 -5.73
C THR A 74 6.03 11.78 -6.21
N GLU A 75 7.22 12.25 -5.79
CA GLU A 75 7.71 13.62 -5.98
C GLU A 75 7.68 14.09 -7.44
N GLU A 76 8.15 13.26 -8.37
CA GLU A 76 8.15 13.60 -9.80
C GLU A 76 6.73 13.65 -10.39
N MET A 77 5.83 12.78 -9.87
CA MET A 77 4.41 12.79 -10.27
C MET A 77 3.70 14.01 -9.69
N GLU A 78 3.91 14.31 -8.40
CA GLU A 78 3.35 15.49 -7.72
C GLU A 78 3.82 16.79 -8.38
N THR A 79 5.08 16.87 -8.81
CA THR A 79 5.61 18.02 -9.57
C THR A 79 4.80 18.25 -10.85
N LYS A 80 4.53 17.20 -11.63
CA LYS A 80 3.72 17.30 -12.86
C LYS A 80 2.26 17.63 -12.57
N LEU A 81 1.69 17.09 -11.49
CA LEU A 81 0.35 17.41 -11.05
C LEU A 81 0.22 18.89 -10.70
N CYS A 82 1.16 19.43 -9.91
CA CYS A 82 1.19 20.85 -9.53
C CYS A 82 1.44 21.79 -10.70
N ALA A 83 2.23 21.36 -11.69
CA ALA A 83 2.46 22.11 -12.92
C ALA A 83 1.27 22.09 -13.89
N GLY A 84 0.22 21.32 -13.62
CA GLY A 84 -0.94 21.18 -14.51
C GLY A 84 -0.65 20.32 -15.75
N GLU A 85 0.46 19.59 -15.79
CA GLU A 85 0.73 18.61 -16.85
C GLU A 85 -0.12 17.35 -16.68
N LEU A 86 -0.52 17.06 -15.43
CA LEU A 86 -1.42 16.00 -15.03
C LEU A 86 -2.59 16.59 -14.23
N ASP A 87 -3.72 15.89 -14.22
CA ASP A 87 -4.91 16.33 -13.50
C ASP A 87 -5.19 15.45 -12.27
N LEU A 88 -4.78 14.19 -12.31
CA LEU A 88 -4.85 13.27 -11.18
C LEU A 88 -3.73 12.22 -11.24
N LEU A 89 -3.38 11.64 -10.08
CA LEU A 89 -2.40 10.57 -9.96
C LEU A 89 -3.06 9.33 -9.36
N VAL A 90 -2.67 8.16 -9.85
CA VAL A 90 -3.15 6.87 -9.34
C VAL A 90 -2.03 6.16 -8.58
N HIS A 91 -2.27 5.87 -7.31
CA HIS A 91 -1.31 5.23 -6.41
C HIS A 91 -1.83 3.94 -5.78
N CYS A 92 -0.94 2.97 -5.55
CA CYS A 92 -1.17 2.04 -4.45
C CYS A 92 -1.20 2.84 -3.14
N LEU A 93 -2.29 2.87 -2.41
CA LEU A 93 -2.45 3.73 -1.24
C LEU A 93 -1.40 3.46 -0.15
N LYS A 94 -0.95 2.22 0.00
CA LYS A 94 0.12 1.85 0.95
C LYS A 94 1.46 2.50 0.65
N ASP A 95 1.72 2.82 -0.63
CA ASP A 95 2.97 3.41 -1.10
C ASP A 95 2.92 4.95 -1.10
N MET A 96 1.73 5.52 -0.87
CA MET A 96 1.47 6.95 -0.80
C MET A 96 1.82 7.51 0.58
N PRO A 97 2.55 8.65 0.70
CA PRO A 97 2.83 9.30 1.98
C PRO A 97 1.54 9.60 2.76
N THR A 98 1.59 9.51 4.09
CA THR A 98 0.43 9.87 4.93
C THR A 98 0.23 11.38 5.02
N ARG A 99 1.30 12.15 4.78
CA ARG A 99 1.28 13.60 4.61
C ARG A 99 1.63 13.90 3.16
N LEU A 100 0.76 14.62 2.48
CA LEU A 100 0.95 15.07 1.11
C LEU A 100 1.49 16.51 1.09
N PRO A 101 2.04 16.98 -0.05
CA PRO A 101 2.32 18.39 -0.25
C PRO A 101 1.08 19.25 0.04
N GLU A 102 1.27 20.47 0.54
CA GLU A 102 0.15 21.37 0.89
C GLU A 102 -0.77 21.69 -0.28
N THR A 103 -0.22 21.62 -1.50
CA THR A 103 -0.94 21.84 -2.76
C THR A 103 -1.72 20.63 -3.26
N CYS A 104 -1.51 19.44 -2.65
CA CYS A 104 -2.12 18.19 -3.04
C CYS A 104 -3.07 17.65 -1.98
N THR A 105 -3.98 16.79 -2.40
CA THR A 105 -4.91 16.10 -1.50
C THR A 105 -5.32 14.75 -2.05
N LEU A 106 -5.74 13.86 -1.15
CA LEU A 106 -6.37 12.59 -1.48
C LEU A 106 -7.82 12.85 -1.92
N GLY A 107 -8.06 12.88 -3.22
CA GLY A 107 -9.35 13.20 -3.83
C GLY A 107 -10.37 12.08 -3.64
N ALA A 108 -9.97 10.83 -3.86
CA ALA A 108 -10.81 9.65 -3.68
C ALA A 108 -10.00 8.41 -3.30
N ILE A 109 -10.65 7.44 -2.69
CA ILE A 109 -10.15 6.07 -2.50
C ILE A 109 -11.17 5.13 -3.13
N VAL A 110 -10.75 4.35 -4.11
CA VAL A 110 -11.62 3.39 -4.79
C VAL A 110 -11.75 2.09 -4.00
N TYR A 111 -12.73 1.25 -4.39
CA TYR A 111 -12.97 -0.04 -3.75
C TYR A 111 -11.67 -0.82 -3.49
N ARG A 112 -11.56 -1.35 -2.27
CA ARG A 112 -10.36 -2.05 -1.79
C ARG A 112 -10.35 -3.50 -2.27
N GLU A 113 -9.31 -3.88 -2.99
CA GLU A 113 -9.00 -5.28 -3.24
C GLU A 113 -8.50 -5.94 -1.96
N ASP A 114 -8.50 -7.28 -1.91
CA ASP A 114 -8.08 -8.09 -0.76
C ASP A 114 -6.79 -7.54 -0.09
N PRO A 115 -6.88 -7.01 1.13
CA PRO A 115 -5.75 -6.39 1.82
C PRO A 115 -4.74 -7.40 2.39
N THR A 116 -5.03 -8.71 2.35
CA THR A 116 -4.20 -9.74 2.96
C THR A 116 -2.82 -9.85 2.31
N ASP A 117 -1.91 -10.49 3.02
CA ASP A 117 -0.66 -10.97 2.44
C ASP A 117 -0.86 -12.39 1.89
N ALA A 118 -0.18 -12.67 0.78
CA ALA A 118 -0.19 -13.97 0.11
C ALA A 118 1.13 -14.69 0.38
N LEU A 119 1.05 -15.90 0.89
CA LEU A 119 2.15 -16.87 0.86
C LEU A 119 2.23 -17.45 -0.55
N VAL A 120 3.42 -17.38 -1.13
CA VAL A 120 3.75 -18.01 -2.41
C VAL A 120 4.92 -18.95 -2.18
N ILE A 121 4.68 -20.24 -2.29
CA ILE A 121 5.69 -21.29 -2.16
C ILE A 121 6.33 -21.55 -3.54
N LYS A 122 7.65 -21.88 -3.53
CA LYS A 122 8.41 -22.28 -4.71
C LYS A 122 7.68 -23.42 -5.43
N GLU A 123 7.57 -23.35 -6.77
CA GLU A 123 6.73 -24.27 -7.55
C GLU A 123 7.00 -25.75 -7.23
N GLY A 124 8.26 -26.14 -7.16
CA GLY A 124 8.66 -27.53 -6.83
C GLY A 124 8.35 -28.00 -5.40
N LEU A 125 7.93 -27.09 -4.50
CA LEU A 125 7.60 -27.38 -3.11
C LEU A 125 6.10 -27.32 -2.80
N ARG A 126 5.27 -26.82 -3.72
CA ARG A 126 3.82 -26.59 -3.51
C ARG A 126 3.01 -27.84 -3.22
N SER A 127 3.46 -28.99 -3.72
CA SER A 127 2.81 -30.29 -3.43
C SER A 127 3.08 -30.80 -2.00
N GLN A 128 4.13 -30.29 -1.36
CA GLN A 128 4.57 -30.75 -0.04
C GLN A 128 4.14 -29.79 1.07
N TYR A 129 4.10 -28.48 0.79
CA TYR A 129 3.86 -27.45 1.80
C TYR A 129 2.77 -26.47 1.34
N THR A 130 1.86 -26.14 2.24
CA THR A 130 0.76 -25.20 2.01
C THR A 130 0.71 -24.07 3.04
N ASP A 131 1.60 -24.12 4.06
CA ASP A 131 1.63 -23.17 5.16
C ASP A 131 3.08 -22.88 5.60
N LEU A 132 3.32 -21.69 6.16
CA LEU A 132 4.63 -21.30 6.71
C LEU A 132 5.11 -22.23 7.84
N SER A 133 4.19 -22.71 8.67
CA SER A 133 4.48 -23.62 9.79
C SER A 133 4.97 -25.00 9.35
N GLN A 134 4.65 -25.39 8.12
CA GLN A 134 5.05 -26.69 7.54
C GLN A 134 6.44 -26.66 6.93
N LEU A 135 6.98 -25.47 6.64
CA LEU A 135 8.31 -25.35 6.04
C LEU A 135 9.39 -25.85 7.02
N PRO A 136 10.36 -26.65 6.56
CA PRO A 136 11.45 -27.14 7.40
C PRO A 136 12.23 -26.02 8.10
N PRO A 137 12.79 -26.27 9.30
CA PRO A 137 13.67 -25.33 9.96
C PRO A 137 14.82 -24.88 9.05
N GLY A 138 15.10 -23.57 9.05
CA GLY A 138 16.12 -22.98 8.18
C GLY A 138 15.65 -22.64 6.75
N SER A 139 14.43 -23.01 6.37
CA SER A 139 13.84 -22.57 5.09
C SER A 139 13.83 -21.06 4.97
N VAL A 140 14.18 -20.55 3.78
CA VAL A 140 14.32 -19.11 3.54
C VAL A 140 13.02 -18.54 2.97
N VAL A 141 12.47 -17.54 3.65
CA VAL A 141 11.29 -16.78 3.20
C VAL A 141 11.71 -15.37 2.76
N GLY A 142 11.45 -15.06 1.50
CA GLY A 142 11.84 -13.79 0.88
C GLY A 142 10.84 -12.67 1.13
N THR A 143 11.32 -11.55 1.68
CA THR A 143 10.58 -10.29 1.76
C THR A 143 11.49 -9.11 2.04
N SER A 144 11.19 -7.92 1.48
CA SER A 144 11.89 -6.67 1.82
C SER A 144 11.09 -5.79 2.78
N SER A 145 9.87 -6.20 3.16
CA SER A 145 9.02 -5.44 4.07
C SER A 145 9.45 -5.64 5.52
N THR A 146 9.80 -4.55 6.23
CA THR A 146 10.13 -4.56 7.67
C THR A 146 9.01 -5.16 8.51
N ARG A 147 7.75 -4.81 8.19
CA ARG A 147 6.56 -5.38 8.82
C ARG A 147 6.52 -6.91 8.69
N ARG A 148 6.66 -7.43 7.47
CA ARG A 148 6.64 -8.87 7.21
C ARG A 148 7.82 -9.59 7.86
N LYS A 149 9.02 -8.98 7.84
CA LYS A 149 10.20 -9.51 8.54
C LYS A 149 9.94 -9.65 10.04
N ALA A 150 9.34 -8.63 10.67
CA ALA A 150 8.99 -8.66 12.09
C ALA A 150 7.97 -9.77 12.40
N LEU A 151 6.88 -9.87 11.63
CA LEU A 151 5.86 -10.89 11.80
C LEU A 151 6.41 -12.31 11.60
N LEU A 152 7.23 -12.54 10.57
CA LEU A 152 7.86 -13.83 10.32
C LEU A 152 8.80 -14.24 11.47
N ARG A 153 9.66 -13.34 11.94
CA ARG A 153 10.58 -13.60 13.05
C ARG A 153 9.85 -13.90 14.36
N TYR A 154 8.75 -13.21 14.62
CA TYR A 154 7.95 -13.40 15.82
C TYR A 154 7.15 -14.69 15.79
N ARG A 155 6.48 -15.01 14.68
CA ARG A 155 5.55 -16.16 14.60
C ARG A 155 6.21 -17.44 14.11
N TYR A 156 7.25 -17.34 13.31
CA TYR A 156 7.92 -18.46 12.64
C TYR A 156 9.45 -18.40 12.85
N PRO A 157 9.93 -18.43 14.13
CA PRO A 157 11.35 -18.24 14.44
C PRO A 157 12.28 -19.34 13.87
N HIS A 158 11.71 -20.46 13.44
CA HIS A 158 12.44 -21.55 12.77
C HIS A 158 12.81 -21.22 11.31
N LEU A 159 12.20 -20.18 10.71
CA LEU A 159 12.46 -19.77 9.33
C LEU A 159 13.54 -18.68 9.27
N LYS A 160 14.30 -18.69 8.19
CA LYS A 160 15.21 -17.60 7.83
C LYS A 160 14.46 -16.58 6.97
N VAL A 161 14.72 -15.30 7.19
CA VAL A 161 14.09 -14.22 6.43
C VAL A 161 15.16 -13.42 5.69
N GLU A 162 15.08 -13.41 4.37
CA GLU A 162 16.03 -12.71 3.51
C GLU A 162 15.34 -11.68 2.59
N GLU A 163 16.12 -10.75 2.07
CA GLU A 163 15.63 -9.72 1.16
C GLU A 163 15.23 -10.30 -0.20
N CYS A 164 13.98 -10.06 -0.62
CA CYS A 164 13.50 -10.34 -1.96
C CYS A 164 12.92 -9.07 -2.58
N ARG A 165 13.70 -8.39 -3.43
CA ARG A 165 13.39 -7.10 -4.06
C ARG A 165 13.04 -7.24 -5.55
N GLY A 166 12.42 -6.18 -6.06
CA GLY A 166 11.96 -6.07 -7.44
C GLY A 166 10.44 -6.01 -7.54
N ASN A 167 9.92 -5.89 -8.75
CA ASN A 167 8.48 -6.00 -9.01
C ASN A 167 8.01 -7.45 -8.82
N LEU A 168 6.68 -7.68 -8.86
CA LEU A 168 6.09 -9.00 -8.60
C LEU A 168 6.69 -10.09 -9.49
N GLY A 169 6.79 -9.86 -10.79
CA GLY A 169 7.35 -10.84 -11.72
C GLY A 169 8.84 -11.15 -11.45
N THR A 170 9.63 -10.15 -11.06
CA THR A 170 11.04 -10.35 -10.68
C THR A 170 11.16 -11.19 -9.42
N ARG A 171 10.30 -10.96 -8.42
CA ARG A 171 10.32 -11.73 -7.16
C ARG A 171 9.89 -13.18 -7.40
N LEU A 172 8.89 -13.42 -8.25
CA LEU A 172 8.51 -14.78 -8.63
C LEU A 172 9.62 -15.50 -9.37
N LYS A 173 10.32 -14.84 -10.31
CA LYS A 173 11.49 -15.43 -10.97
C LYS A 173 12.59 -15.81 -9.98
N LYS A 174 12.85 -14.96 -8.97
CA LYS A 174 13.82 -15.28 -7.90
C LYS A 174 13.36 -16.44 -7.02
N LEU A 175 12.05 -16.57 -6.77
CA LEU A 175 11.49 -17.69 -6.03
C LEU A 175 11.67 -19.01 -6.78
N ASP A 176 11.37 -19.01 -8.08
CA ASP A 176 11.35 -20.22 -8.90
C ASP A 176 12.72 -20.58 -9.48
N ASP A 177 13.74 -19.75 -9.25
CA ASP A 177 15.14 -20.07 -9.60
C ASP A 177 15.56 -21.36 -8.86
N PRO A 178 15.90 -22.44 -9.59
CA PRO A 178 16.31 -23.71 -8.98
C PRO A 178 17.49 -23.54 -7.99
N GLU A 179 18.45 -22.69 -8.32
CA GLU A 179 19.64 -22.42 -7.51
C GLU A 179 19.40 -21.29 -6.49
N GLY A 180 18.23 -20.67 -6.51
CA GLY A 180 17.88 -19.56 -5.62
C GLY A 180 17.59 -20.03 -4.20
N PRO A 181 17.84 -19.17 -3.18
CA PRO A 181 17.75 -19.54 -1.77
C PRO A 181 16.32 -19.70 -1.26
N PHE A 182 15.31 -19.15 -1.96
CA PHE A 182 13.97 -19.01 -1.43
C PHE A 182 13.15 -20.30 -1.50
N SER A 183 12.56 -20.71 -0.38
CA SER A 183 11.52 -21.73 -0.31
C SER A 183 10.13 -21.11 -0.51
N ALA A 184 9.94 -19.86 -0.07
CA ALA A 184 8.71 -19.10 -0.20
C ALA A 184 9.00 -17.60 -0.25
N ILE A 185 8.00 -16.81 -0.71
CA ILE A 185 8.00 -15.35 -0.59
C ILE A 185 6.63 -14.87 -0.10
N ILE A 186 6.59 -13.69 0.53
CA ILE A 186 5.35 -13.05 0.94
C ILE A 186 5.09 -11.84 0.05
N LEU A 187 3.93 -11.84 -0.62
CA LEU A 187 3.47 -10.77 -1.50
C LEU A 187 2.15 -10.16 -1.00
N ALA A 188 1.68 -9.06 -1.58
CA ALA A 188 0.34 -8.54 -1.32
C ALA A 188 -0.66 -9.24 -2.26
N THR A 189 -1.71 -9.82 -1.71
CA THR A 189 -2.76 -10.51 -2.46
C THR A 189 -3.34 -9.63 -3.56
N ALA A 190 -3.73 -8.40 -3.24
CA ALA A 190 -4.25 -7.45 -4.22
C ALA A 190 -3.33 -7.23 -5.44
N GLY A 191 -2.02 -7.27 -5.24
CA GLY A 191 -1.07 -7.13 -6.34
C GLY A 191 -1.07 -8.36 -7.26
N MET A 192 -1.19 -9.55 -6.69
CA MET A 192 -1.26 -10.81 -7.44
C MET A 192 -2.56 -10.91 -8.25
N VAL A 193 -3.70 -10.60 -7.61
CA VAL A 193 -5.03 -10.56 -8.24
C VAL A 193 -5.04 -9.62 -9.44
N ARG A 194 -4.59 -8.39 -9.27
CA ARG A 194 -4.63 -7.35 -10.32
C ARG A 194 -3.81 -7.67 -11.57
N ILE A 195 -2.80 -8.53 -11.46
CA ILE A 195 -1.99 -8.92 -12.63
C ILE A 195 -2.23 -10.37 -13.07
N ASN A 196 -3.34 -10.97 -12.62
CA ASN A 196 -3.77 -12.33 -12.96
C ASN A 196 -2.73 -13.40 -12.60
N LEU A 197 -2.23 -13.36 -11.36
CA LEU A 197 -1.29 -14.33 -10.79
C LEU A 197 -1.85 -15.03 -9.54
N GLU A 198 -3.17 -15.12 -9.41
CA GLU A 198 -3.85 -15.74 -8.27
C GLU A 198 -3.49 -17.22 -8.13
N ASP A 199 -3.32 -17.93 -9.25
CA ASP A 199 -2.94 -19.34 -9.27
C ASP A 199 -1.60 -19.63 -8.57
N ARG A 200 -0.75 -18.60 -8.41
CA ARG A 200 0.51 -18.68 -7.69
C ARG A 200 0.35 -18.52 -6.18
N ILE A 201 -0.79 -18.06 -5.70
CA ILE A 201 -1.07 -17.92 -4.28
C ILE A 201 -1.26 -19.31 -3.68
N THR A 202 -0.37 -19.67 -2.74
CA THR A 202 -0.51 -20.93 -2.00
C THR A 202 -1.53 -20.76 -0.86
N LYS A 203 -1.45 -19.65 -0.12
CA LYS A 203 -2.36 -19.32 0.99
C LYS A 203 -2.49 -17.81 1.14
N ARG A 204 -3.71 -17.31 1.33
CA ARG A 204 -3.95 -15.97 1.85
C ARG A 204 -3.77 -16.02 3.35
N LEU A 205 -2.87 -15.18 3.87
CA LEU A 205 -2.55 -15.17 5.30
C LEU A 205 -3.65 -14.39 6.07
N PRO A 206 -4.33 -15.01 7.05
CA PRO A 206 -5.43 -14.37 7.73
C PRO A 206 -4.94 -13.15 8.53
N PRO A 207 -5.65 -12.00 8.50
CA PRO A 207 -5.22 -10.79 9.19
C PRO A 207 -5.10 -10.93 10.72
N SER A 208 -5.83 -11.87 11.32
CA SER A 208 -5.71 -12.21 12.75
C SER A 208 -4.34 -12.77 13.13
N GLU A 209 -3.67 -13.44 12.19
CA GLU A 209 -2.32 -13.99 12.35
C GLU A 209 -1.26 -13.14 11.69
N PHE A 210 -1.58 -12.56 10.55
CA PHE A 210 -0.64 -11.80 9.72
C PHE A 210 -1.26 -10.47 9.28
N PRO A 211 -1.38 -9.47 10.17
CA PRO A 211 -2.00 -8.20 9.87
C PRO A 211 -1.22 -7.46 8.76
N TYR A 212 -1.96 -6.75 7.90
CA TYR A 212 -1.48 -6.17 6.66
C TYR A 212 -0.91 -4.74 6.82
N ALA A 213 -0.37 -4.18 5.75
CA ALA A 213 0.13 -2.81 5.75
C ALA A 213 -1.02 -1.80 5.61
N VAL A 214 -0.87 -0.63 6.23
CA VAL A 214 -1.78 0.52 6.09
C VAL A 214 -2.07 0.81 4.62
N GLY A 215 -3.33 0.82 4.23
CA GLY A 215 -3.79 1.08 2.87
C GLY A 215 -3.52 -0.03 1.86
N GLN A 216 -3.06 -1.22 2.30
CA GLN A 216 -2.81 -2.33 1.39
C GLN A 216 -4.09 -2.76 0.68
N GLY A 217 -4.04 -2.96 -0.64
CA GLY A 217 -5.17 -3.32 -1.49
C GLY A 217 -5.95 -2.13 -2.04
N ALA A 218 -5.95 -0.98 -1.36
CA ALA A 218 -6.65 0.22 -1.83
C ALA A 218 -5.84 1.00 -2.88
N LEU A 219 -6.54 1.68 -3.79
CA LEU A 219 -5.98 2.69 -4.68
C LEU A 219 -6.41 4.07 -4.21
N GLY A 220 -5.44 4.99 -4.13
CA GLY A 220 -5.66 6.39 -3.84
C GLY A 220 -5.54 7.24 -5.09
N ILE A 221 -6.47 8.18 -5.27
CA ILE A 221 -6.42 9.18 -6.33
C ILE A 221 -5.99 10.50 -5.71
N GLU A 222 -4.80 10.98 -6.09
CA GLU A 222 -4.28 12.26 -5.65
C GLU A 222 -4.59 13.34 -6.68
N ILE A 223 -4.98 14.51 -6.21
CA ILE A 223 -5.36 15.67 -7.04
C ILE A 223 -4.79 16.95 -6.44
N ARG A 224 -4.79 18.04 -7.21
CA ARG A 224 -4.57 19.38 -6.66
C ARG A 224 -5.67 19.71 -5.64
N LYS A 225 -5.28 20.30 -4.51
CA LYS A 225 -6.20 20.59 -3.39
C LYS A 225 -7.34 21.53 -3.79
N GLU A 226 -7.02 22.54 -4.59
CA GLU A 226 -7.97 23.58 -5.00
C GLU A 226 -8.79 23.20 -6.26
N ASP A 227 -8.56 22.01 -6.82
CA ASP A 227 -9.28 21.55 -8.01
C ASP A 227 -10.61 20.89 -7.64
N ALA A 228 -11.60 21.74 -7.38
CA ALA A 228 -12.95 21.31 -7.00
C ALA A 228 -13.64 20.48 -8.09
N GLN A 229 -13.36 20.75 -9.37
CA GLN A 229 -13.94 20.04 -10.49
C GLN A 229 -13.43 18.60 -10.52
N THR A 230 -12.12 18.41 -10.56
CA THR A 230 -11.52 17.07 -10.54
C THR A 230 -11.91 16.31 -9.28
N LYS A 231 -11.97 16.97 -8.12
CA LYS A 231 -12.44 16.37 -6.85
C LYS A 231 -13.87 15.83 -6.98
N THR A 232 -14.77 16.59 -7.56
CA THR A 232 -16.17 16.17 -7.76
C THR A 232 -16.25 14.95 -8.67
N MET A 233 -15.40 14.91 -9.71
CA MET A 233 -15.38 13.81 -10.67
C MET A 233 -14.83 12.53 -10.05
N VAL A 234 -13.68 12.57 -9.39
CA VAL A 234 -13.06 11.36 -8.80
C VAL A 234 -13.90 10.78 -7.66
N ARG A 235 -14.67 11.61 -6.97
CA ARG A 235 -15.59 11.15 -5.92
C ARG A 235 -16.75 10.27 -6.41
N LYS A 236 -17.03 10.24 -7.71
CA LYS A 236 -18.05 9.35 -8.28
C LYS A 236 -17.67 7.88 -8.23
N ILE A 237 -16.40 7.59 -8.16
CA ILE A 237 -15.87 6.21 -8.07
C ILE A 237 -15.31 5.90 -6.67
N GLU A 238 -15.58 6.76 -5.70
CA GLU A 238 -15.11 6.58 -4.32
C GLU A 238 -15.93 5.50 -3.61
N ASP A 239 -15.25 4.60 -2.91
CA ASP A 239 -15.88 3.69 -1.95
C ASP A 239 -15.75 4.24 -0.53
N LEU A 240 -16.88 4.66 0.05
CA LEU A 240 -16.92 5.33 1.35
C LEU A 240 -16.47 4.42 2.50
N VAL A 241 -16.73 3.12 2.43
CA VAL A 241 -16.31 2.17 3.46
C VAL A 241 -14.79 2.02 3.42
N THR A 242 -14.23 1.77 2.24
CA THR A 242 -12.78 1.73 2.05
C THR A 242 -12.12 3.03 2.47
N ARG A 243 -12.72 4.17 2.12
CA ARG A 243 -12.19 5.49 2.50
C ARG A 243 -12.06 5.62 4.01
N ARG A 244 -13.10 5.35 4.77
CA ARG A 244 -13.10 5.47 6.23
C ARG A 244 -12.09 4.54 6.88
N ILE A 245 -12.05 3.28 6.46
CA ILE A 245 -11.05 2.31 6.92
C ILE A 245 -9.63 2.85 6.65
N CYS A 246 -9.34 3.26 5.43
CA CYS A 246 -8.01 3.70 5.06
C CYS A 246 -7.61 5.04 5.72
N LEU A 247 -8.55 5.95 5.99
CA LEU A 247 -8.27 7.17 6.75
C LEU A 247 -7.90 6.84 8.19
N ALA A 248 -8.61 5.92 8.87
CA ALA A 248 -8.28 5.46 10.20
C ALA A 248 -6.88 4.81 10.23
N GLU A 249 -6.60 3.90 9.31
CA GLU A 249 -5.28 3.26 9.17
C GLU A 249 -4.15 4.28 8.94
N ARG A 250 -4.37 5.27 8.05
CA ARG A 250 -3.39 6.32 7.74
C ARG A 250 -3.19 7.28 8.91
N SER A 251 -4.25 7.62 9.64
CA SER A 251 -4.18 8.45 10.84
C SER A 251 -3.39 7.77 11.95
N LEU A 252 -3.61 6.46 12.17
CA LEU A 252 -2.81 5.65 13.07
C LEU A 252 -1.32 5.71 12.70
N LEU A 253 -0.98 5.43 11.44
CA LEU A 253 0.41 5.45 10.98
C LEU A 253 1.05 6.84 11.14
N ARG A 254 0.31 7.91 10.80
CA ARG A 254 0.75 9.30 10.93
C ARG A 254 1.01 9.69 12.38
N THR A 255 0.14 9.27 13.31
CA THR A 255 0.27 9.56 14.75
C THR A 255 1.44 8.81 15.38
N LEU A 256 1.70 7.57 14.95
CA LEU A 256 2.87 6.78 15.34
C LEU A 256 4.17 7.32 14.72
N GLN A 257 4.10 8.38 13.91
CA GLN A 257 5.25 8.89 13.14
C GLN A 257 5.95 7.80 12.32
N GLY A 258 5.21 6.75 11.98
CA GLY A 258 5.69 5.62 11.21
C GLY A 258 5.73 5.94 9.72
N GLY A 259 6.82 5.54 9.05
CA GLY A 259 6.93 5.52 7.60
C GLY A 259 6.90 4.09 7.04
N CYS A 260 7.24 3.93 5.75
CA CYS A 260 7.38 2.62 5.09
C CYS A 260 8.41 1.69 5.77
N SER A 261 9.34 2.25 6.52
CA SER A 261 10.38 1.54 7.26
C SER A 261 9.91 1.04 8.63
N SER A 262 8.79 1.53 9.15
CA SER A 262 8.27 1.12 10.46
C SER A 262 7.51 -0.20 10.35
N PRO A 263 7.70 -1.14 11.31
CA PRO A 263 7.03 -2.44 11.29
C PRO A 263 5.57 -2.33 11.80
N VAL A 264 4.81 -1.38 11.28
CA VAL A 264 3.40 -1.18 11.64
C VAL A 264 2.53 -2.09 10.78
N ALA A 265 1.66 -2.85 11.45
CA ALA A 265 0.68 -3.72 10.86
C ALA A 265 -0.71 -3.37 11.38
N VAL A 266 -1.73 -3.51 10.53
CA VAL A 266 -3.10 -3.18 10.88
C VAL A 266 -4.06 -4.30 10.48
N HIS A 267 -5.15 -4.40 11.23
CA HIS A 267 -6.33 -5.17 10.85
C HIS A 267 -7.54 -4.31 11.22
N CYS A 268 -8.15 -3.70 10.24
CA CYS A 268 -9.34 -2.86 10.39
C CYS A 268 -10.53 -3.56 9.74
N THR A 269 -11.61 -3.70 10.50
CA THR A 269 -12.89 -4.26 10.04
C THR A 269 -14.01 -3.29 10.32
N VAL A 270 -15.00 -3.26 9.44
CA VAL A 270 -16.28 -2.58 9.70
C VAL A 270 -17.23 -3.64 10.23
N GLU A 271 -17.73 -3.46 11.45
CA GLU A 271 -18.75 -4.33 12.00
C GLU A 271 -20.13 -3.71 11.82
N GLN A 272 -21.03 -4.53 11.31
CA GLN A 272 -22.47 -4.29 11.43
C GLN A 272 -22.89 -4.91 12.77
N ALA A 273 -23.01 -4.09 13.81
CA ALA A 273 -23.48 -4.40 15.15
C ALA A 273 -22.77 -5.55 15.93
N PRO A 274 -22.46 -5.38 17.22
CA PRO A 274 -21.72 -6.38 17.99
C PRO A 274 -22.59 -7.58 18.34
N THR A 275 -22.08 -8.79 18.11
CA THR A 275 -22.57 -10.01 18.78
C THR A 275 -21.62 -10.42 19.89
N ALA A 276 -22.19 -10.88 21.00
CA ALA A 276 -21.56 -11.00 22.32
C ALA A 276 -20.48 -12.08 22.49
N SER A 277 -19.73 -12.48 21.46
CA SER A 277 -18.72 -13.53 21.62
C SER A 277 -17.50 -13.34 20.72
N SER A 278 -16.53 -12.53 21.18
CA SER A 278 -15.16 -12.53 20.64
C SER A 278 -14.16 -12.15 21.72
N PRO A 279 -12.96 -12.81 21.76
CA PRO A 279 -11.95 -12.54 22.78
C PRO A 279 -11.31 -11.16 22.59
N ALA A 280 -10.76 -10.61 23.67
CA ALA A 280 -10.20 -9.27 23.81
C ALA A 280 -9.21 -8.89 22.70
N GLN A 281 -9.73 -8.38 21.61
CA GLN A 281 -9.03 -7.47 20.70
C GLN A 281 -9.36 -6.06 21.16
N LEU A 282 -8.38 -5.15 21.04
CA LEU A 282 -8.61 -3.73 21.31
C LEU A 282 -9.62 -3.23 20.26
N ARG A 283 -10.91 -3.35 20.57
CA ARG A 283 -12.01 -2.80 19.80
C ARG A 283 -12.25 -1.39 20.31
N LEU A 284 -12.14 -0.43 19.44
CA LEU A 284 -12.77 0.87 19.61
C LEU A 284 -14.09 0.78 18.87
N ASP A 285 -15.17 0.51 19.63
CA ASP A 285 -16.53 0.66 19.15
C ASP A 285 -16.80 2.16 19.00
N ALA A 286 -16.61 2.68 17.80
CA ALA A 286 -16.96 4.02 17.45
C ALA A 286 -17.82 3.98 16.17
N GLU A 287 -18.95 4.67 16.18
CA GLU A 287 -19.69 4.96 14.96
C GLU A 287 -18.85 5.91 14.11
N VAL A 288 -18.29 5.41 13.03
CA VAL A 288 -17.53 6.21 12.08
C VAL A 288 -18.50 6.74 11.03
N GLY A 289 -19.11 7.89 11.33
CA GLY A 289 -20.04 8.57 10.44
C GLY A 289 -19.37 9.45 9.39
N THR A 290 -18.20 10.04 9.73
CA THR A 290 -17.47 11.01 8.91
C THR A 290 -16.02 10.60 8.68
N ASP A 291 -15.32 11.31 7.81
CA ASP A 291 -13.88 11.14 7.60
C ASP A 291 -13.09 11.56 8.87
N GLU A 292 -13.57 12.61 9.55
CA GLU A 292 -12.99 13.11 10.80
C GLU A 292 -13.09 12.08 11.92
N ASP A 293 -14.21 11.37 12.04
CA ASP A 293 -14.36 10.27 13.01
C ASP A 293 -13.39 9.13 12.73
N ALA A 294 -13.19 8.77 11.47
CA ALA A 294 -12.24 7.74 11.07
C ALA A 294 -10.79 8.13 11.42
N GLU A 295 -10.41 9.37 11.17
CA GLU A 295 -9.08 9.88 11.54
C GLU A 295 -8.89 9.96 13.06
N ALA A 296 -9.90 10.40 13.80
CA ALA A 296 -9.87 10.45 15.26
C ALA A 296 -9.72 9.06 15.88
N LEU A 297 -10.41 8.05 15.34
CA LEU A 297 -10.27 6.65 15.74
C LEU A 297 -8.83 6.16 15.58
N GLY A 298 -8.24 6.38 14.40
CA GLY A 298 -6.87 5.98 14.14
C GLY A 298 -5.86 6.65 15.07
N ALA A 299 -6.03 7.95 15.34
CA ALA A 299 -5.20 8.70 16.29
C ALA A 299 -5.34 8.16 17.72
N THR A 300 -6.55 7.84 18.15
CA THR A 300 -6.82 7.30 19.50
C THR A 300 -6.16 5.94 19.70
N VAL A 301 -6.27 5.03 18.73
CA VAL A 301 -5.59 3.71 18.77
C VAL A 301 -4.08 3.91 18.85
N ALA A 302 -3.51 4.82 18.05
CA ALA A 302 -2.08 5.11 18.07
C ALA A 302 -1.63 5.62 19.44
N GLN A 303 -2.38 6.55 20.06
CA GLN A 303 -2.05 7.07 21.39
C GLN A 303 -2.10 5.98 22.46
N GLN A 304 -3.04 5.05 22.38
CA GLN A 304 -3.09 3.91 23.31
C GLN A 304 -1.88 2.98 23.13
N LEU A 305 -1.48 2.69 21.89
CA LEU A 305 -0.26 1.93 21.60
C LEU A 305 0.98 2.61 22.16
N LEU A 306 1.11 3.93 21.97
CA LEU A 306 2.24 4.72 22.52
C LEU A 306 2.31 4.63 24.04
N LYS A 307 1.17 4.78 24.74
CA LYS A 307 1.08 4.68 26.20
C LYS A 307 1.42 3.27 26.71
N ASN A 308 1.13 2.24 25.93
CA ASN A 308 1.36 0.83 26.29
C ASN A 308 2.76 0.33 25.87
N GLY A 309 3.75 1.21 25.79
CA GLY A 309 5.15 0.88 25.51
C GLY A 309 5.57 1.07 24.06
N GLY A 310 4.65 1.40 23.16
CA GLY A 310 4.95 1.64 21.76
C GLY A 310 5.92 2.81 21.54
N GLN A 311 5.90 3.84 22.42
CA GLN A 311 6.81 4.96 22.35
C GLN A 311 8.27 4.54 22.48
N ALA A 312 8.60 3.71 23.46
CA ALA A 312 9.96 3.22 23.69
C ALA A 312 10.45 2.37 22.52
N LEU A 313 9.58 1.49 22.00
CA LEU A 313 9.91 0.65 20.85
C LEU A 313 10.16 1.46 19.58
N LEU A 314 9.37 2.48 19.31
CA LEU A 314 9.56 3.36 18.14
C LEU A 314 10.87 4.15 18.24
N GLU A 315 11.23 4.61 19.43
CA GLU A 315 12.50 5.30 19.67
C GLU A 315 13.69 4.37 19.44
N GLU A 316 13.65 3.14 19.94
CA GLU A 316 14.68 2.13 19.69
C GLU A 316 14.84 1.84 18.18
N ILE A 317 13.73 1.67 17.46
CA ILE A 317 13.73 1.47 16.01
C ILE A 317 14.38 2.66 15.30
N ARG A 318 14.08 3.89 15.71
CA ARG A 318 14.65 5.11 15.14
C ARG A 318 16.16 5.14 15.33
N LEU A 319 16.64 4.89 16.54
CA LEU A 319 18.08 4.87 16.86
C LEU A 319 18.82 3.81 16.04
N LEU A 320 18.25 2.62 15.88
CA LEU A 320 18.82 1.56 15.05
C LEU A 320 18.90 1.98 13.57
N GLN A 321 17.89 2.67 13.05
CA GLN A 321 17.89 3.16 11.67
C GLN A 321 18.94 4.25 11.44
N GLU A 322 19.13 5.16 12.40
CA GLU A 322 20.14 6.21 12.36
C GLU A 322 21.56 5.61 12.36
N THR A 323 21.80 4.60 13.19
CA THR A 323 23.08 3.88 13.25
C THR A 323 23.40 3.21 11.91
N ILE A 324 22.44 2.48 11.33
CA ILE A 324 22.61 1.82 10.02
C ILE A 324 22.87 2.85 8.90
N ALA A 325 22.24 4.00 8.95
CA ALA A 325 22.42 5.07 7.97
C ALA A 325 23.79 5.74 8.08
N THR A 326 24.39 5.75 9.28
CA THR A 326 25.73 6.30 9.55
C THR A 326 26.81 5.36 9.09
N ASP A 327 26.67 4.07 9.33
CA ASP A 327 27.63 3.02 8.94
C ASP A 327 27.65 2.75 7.41
N ALA A 328 26.65 3.28 6.67
CA ALA A 328 26.53 3.12 5.22
C ALA A 328 27.11 4.31 4.42
N LYS A 329 27.71 5.32 5.09
CA LYS A 329 28.42 6.45 4.49
C LYS A 329 29.91 6.21 4.50
#